data_fa8664fce176f686bd867fdcb4f6f1c9
#
_entry.id   fa8664fce176f686bd867fdcb4f6f1c9
#
_cell.length_a   1.000
_cell.length_b   1.000
_cell.length_c   1.000
_cell.angle_alpha   90.00
_cell.angle_beta   90.00
_cell.angle_gamma   90.00
#
_symmetry.space_group_name_H-M   'P 1'
#
loop_
_entity.id
_entity.type
_entity.pdbx_description
1 polymer ?
#
loop_
_entity_poly.entity_id
_entity_poly.type
_entity_poly.pdbx_seq_one_letter_code
_entity_poly.pdbx_strand_id
1 'polypeptide(L)'
;MALEWMESVLTKIENETPNTKRFYFEIPSLEKFDFIPGQFVTLDLPIHEQKNKRWRSYSIASAPNGTNTFELVIVLLETGLGTTYLFNEAKVGTKITLRGPQGVFVLPKNFENDVYFVCTGTGIAPFRSMIRYIHEHKITHNNIHLIFGCRKFEDGLYIDELKELEAKEPGFHFHPCYSRENEVPAGSHKGYVHPVYQALLKENTATAHVWLCGWKAMIDDARKNMADLGLDKKQVHFESFG
;
A
#
# COMPACT_ATOMS: atom_id res chain seq x y z
N MET A 1 24.66 -1.85 8.02
CA MET A 1 25.19 -2.58 6.86
C MET A 1 24.57 -1.99 5.60
N ALA A 2 25.34 -1.83 4.51
CA ALA A 2 24.74 -1.45 3.23
C ALA A 2 23.85 -2.58 2.73
N LEU A 3 22.65 -2.26 2.27
CA LEU A 3 21.75 -3.25 1.69
C LEU A 3 22.34 -3.76 0.37
N GLU A 4 22.51 -5.08 0.28
CA GLU A 4 23.03 -5.72 -0.91
C GLU A 4 21.97 -5.82 -2.01
N TRP A 5 22.42 -5.80 -3.24
CA TRP A 5 21.60 -6.05 -4.41
C TRP A 5 21.47 -7.56 -4.61
N MET A 6 20.23 -8.03 -4.77
CA MET A 6 19.89 -9.44 -4.94
C MET A 6 19.19 -9.63 -6.29
N GLU A 7 19.42 -10.78 -6.94
CA GLU A 7 18.66 -11.17 -8.12
C GLU A 7 17.29 -11.71 -7.66
N SER A 8 16.22 -11.20 -8.27
CA SER A 8 14.88 -11.77 -8.16
C SER A 8 14.36 -12.22 -9.51
N VAL A 9 13.41 -13.13 -9.49
CA VAL A 9 12.72 -13.65 -10.66
C VAL A 9 11.24 -13.29 -10.58
N LEU A 10 10.70 -12.74 -11.65
CA LEU A 10 9.27 -12.49 -11.78
C LEU A 10 8.55 -13.82 -12.06
N THR A 11 7.78 -14.31 -11.10
CA THR A 11 7.15 -15.64 -11.15
C THR A 11 5.70 -15.61 -11.65
N LYS A 12 5.01 -14.48 -11.49
CA LYS A 12 3.61 -14.32 -11.90
C LYS A 12 3.28 -12.86 -12.16
N ILE A 13 2.38 -12.61 -13.11
CA ILE A 13 1.78 -11.30 -13.38
C ILE A 13 0.26 -11.48 -13.45
N GLU A 14 -0.50 -10.67 -12.74
CA GLU A 14 -1.96 -10.65 -12.81
C GLU A 14 -2.46 -9.23 -13.04
N ASN A 15 -3.53 -9.08 -13.81
CA ASN A 15 -4.22 -7.82 -13.92
C ASN A 15 -5.13 -7.65 -12.68
N GLU A 16 -4.96 -6.55 -11.99
CA GLU A 16 -5.83 -6.17 -10.86
C GLU A 16 -6.95 -5.24 -11.35
N THR A 17 -6.58 -4.27 -12.16
CA THR A 17 -7.48 -3.35 -12.86
C THR A 17 -6.98 -3.15 -14.30
N PRO A 18 -7.71 -2.45 -15.18
CA PRO A 18 -7.23 -2.16 -16.55
C PRO A 18 -5.83 -1.52 -16.60
N ASN A 19 -5.48 -0.71 -15.59
CA ASN A 19 -4.23 0.04 -15.54
C ASN A 19 -3.30 -0.37 -14.38
N THR A 20 -3.63 -1.42 -13.63
CA THR A 20 -2.85 -1.86 -12.48
C THR A 20 -2.62 -3.36 -12.55
N LYS A 21 -1.37 -3.78 -12.31
CA LYS A 21 -1.00 -5.20 -12.26
C LYS A 21 -0.37 -5.56 -10.93
N ARG A 22 -0.53 -6.82 -10.54
CA ARG A 22 0.19 -7.47 -9.45
C ARG A 22 1.36 -8.25 -10.04
N PHE A 23 2.55 -8.00 -9.50
CA PHE A 23 3.80 -8.64 -9.88
C PHE A 23 4.32 -9.45 -8.71
N TYR A 24 4.52 -10.74 -8.92
CA TYR A 24 4.99 -11.66 -7.89
C TYR A 24 6.45 -12.00 -8.16
N PHE A 25 7.28 -11.82 -7.15
CA PHE A 25 8.71 -12.05 -7.22
C PHE A 25 9.15 -13.15 -6.27
N GLU A 26 10.19 -13.87 -6.66
CA GLU A 26 10.95 -14.78 -5.84
C GLU A 26 12.41 -14.33 -5.82
N ILE A 27 13.09 -14.47 -4.66
CA ILE A 27 14.53 -14.23 -4.51
C ILE A 27 15.22 -15.60 -4.33
N PRO A 28 15.70 -16.25 -5.39
CA PRO A 28 16.20 -17.64 -5.34
C PRO A 28 17.40 -17.85 -4.42
N SER A 29 18.17 -16.80 -4.12
CA SER A 29 19.33 -16.85 -3.22
C SER A 29 18.97 -16.90 -1.75
N LEU A 30 17.70 -16.69 -1.39
CA LEU A 30 17.22 -16.68 -0.02
C LEU A 30 16.30 -17.88 0.22
N GLU A 31 16.37 -18.46 1.40
CA GLU A 31 15.37 -19.40 1.90
C GLU A 31 14.10 -18.64 2.31
N LYS A 32 14.25 -17.44 2.87
CA LYS A 32 13.20 -16.58 3.37
C LYS A 32 13.54 -15.10 3.12
N PHE A 33 12.58 -14.36 2.61
CA PHE A 33 12.65 -12.90 2.51
C PHE A 33 11.85 -12.26 3.66
N ASP A 34 12.54 -12.00 4.77
CA ASP A 34 11.94 -11.36 5.94
C ASP A 34 11.85 -9.85 5.77
N PHE A 35 10.65 -9.32 5.96
CA PHE A 35 10.39 -7.88 5.98
C PHE A 35 9.31 -7.54 7.00
N ILE A 36 9.31 -6.29 7.47
CA ILE A 36 8.23 -5.77 8.31
C ILE A 36 7.14 -5.22 7.38
N PRO A 37 5.86 -5.57 7.57
CA PRO A 37 4.76 -5.02 6.78
C PRO A 37 4.82 -3.49 6.70
N GLY A 38 4.69 -2.96 5.48
CA GLY A 38 4.85 -1.54 5.18
C GLY A 38 6.19 -1.17 4.55
N GLN A 39 7.20 -2.04 4.61
CA GLN A 39 8.47 -1.83 3.93
C GLN A 39 8.35 -1.96 2.39
N PHE A 40 9.37 -1.45 1.70
CA PHE A 40 9.46 -1.44 0.24
C PHE A 40 10.74 -2.10 -0.26
N VAL A 41 10.78 -2.40 -1.55
CA VAL A 41 11.97 -2.79 -2.30
C VAL A 41 12.30 -1.76 -3.36
N THR A 42 13.58 -1.65 -3.73
CA THR A 42 14.03 -0.83 -4.87
C THR A 42 14.48 -1.78 -5.98
N LEU A 43 13.81 -1.70 -7.14
CA LEU A 43 14.15 -2.44 -8.35
C LEU A 43 15.19 -1.67 -9.17
N ASP A 44 16.18 -2.36 -9.73
CA ASP A 44 17.09 -1.83 -10.73
C ASP A 44 16.60 -2.27 -12.12
N LEU A 45 15.90 -1.37 -12.80
CA LEU A 45 15.24 -1.64 -14.08
C LEU A 45 16.13 -1.19 -15.26
N PRO A 46 16.18 -1.91 -16.39
CA PRO A 46 17.03 -1.60 -17.53
C PRO A 46 16.44 -0.44 -18.39
N ILE A 47 16.12 0.68 -17.76
CA ILE A 47 15.39 1.82 -18.36
C ILE A 47 16.28 3.04 -18.62
N HIS A 48 17.55 2.98 -18.25
CA HIS A 48 18.50 4.08 -18.45
C HIS A 48 19.94 3.56 -18.33
N GLU A 49 20.90 4.21 -19.01
CA GLU A 49 22.34 3.88 -18.91
C GLU A 49 22.92 4.17 -17.52
N GLN A 50 22.56 5.32 -16.94
CA GLN A 50 23.01 5.73 -15.60
C GLN A 50 22.26 4.94 -14.52
N LYS A 51 23.00 4.22 -13.66
CA LYS A 51 22.43 3.34 -12.63
C LYS A 51 21.42 4.03 -11.69
N ASN A 52 21.73 5.24 -11.22
CA ASN A 52 20.87 5.97 -10.30
C ASN A 52 19.51 6.38 -10.92
N LYS A 53 19.41 6.42 -12.25
CA LYS A 53 18.15 6.71 -12.97
C LYS A 53 17.32 5.45 -13.26
N ARG A 54 17.86 4.28 -12.94
CA ARG A 54 17.21 2.97 -13.16
C ARG A 54 16.35 2.56 -11.99
N TRP A 55 16.59 3.10 -10.80
CA TRP A 55 15.99 2.64 -9.55
C TRP A 55 14.56 3.11 -9.39
N ARG A 56 13.69 2.18 -9.04
CA ARG A 56 12.28 2.44 -8.73
C ARG A 56 11.90 1.69 -7.46
N SER A 57 11.35 2.42 -6.51
CA SER A 57 10.92 1.85 -5.22
C SER A 57 9.43 1.54 -5.25
N TYR A 58 9.06 0.39 -4.71
CA TYR A 58 7.67 -0.07 -4.60
C TYR A 58 7.44 -0.70 -3.24
N SER A 59 6.37 -0.28 -2.56
CA SER A 59 5.96 -0.88 -1.30
C SER A 59 5.48 -2.31 -1.52
N ILE A 60 5.84 -3.21 -0.60
CA ILE A 60 5.46 -4.61 -0.65
C ILE A 60 3.98 -4.72 -0.28
N ALA A 61 3.18 -5.36 -1.15
CA ALA A 61 1.73 -5.50 -0.99
C ALA A 61 1.29 -6.80 -0.31
N SER A 62 2.15 -7.83 -0.30
CA SER A 62 1.91 -9.08 0.45
C SER A 62 2.33 -8.96 1.91
N ALA A 63 1.75 -9.77 2.80
CA ALA A 63 2.34 -10.02 4.11
C ALA A 63 3.58 -10.93 3.98
N PRO A 64 4.55 -10.86 4.92
CA PRO A 64 5.62 -11.84 5.00
C PRO A 64 5.03 -13.21 5.34
N ASN A 65 5.29 -14.19 4.49
CA ASN A 65 4.68 -15.52 4.55
C ASN A 65 5.67 -16.65 4.91
N GLY A 66 6.87 -16.29 5.35
CA GLY A 66 7.91 -17.26 5.70
C GLY A 66 8.62 -17.88 4.48
N THR A 67 8.37 -17.39 3.25
CA THR A 67 9.05 -17.80 2.03
C THR A 67 9.94 -16.68 1.49
N ASN A 68 10.59 -16.93 0.36
CA ASN A 68 11.41 -15.96 -0.37
C ASN A 68 10.63 -15.18 -1.43
N THR A 69 9.28 -15.17 -1.33
CA THR A 69 8.39 -14.54 -2.31
C THR A 69 7.71 -13.30 -1.75
N PHE A 70 7.37 -12.37 -2.63
CA PHE A 70 6.60 -11.17 -2.29
C PHE A 70 5.82 -10.64 -3.51
N GLU A 71 4.84 -9.78 -3.24
CA GLU A 71 3.97 -9.17 -4.24
C GLU A 71 4.15 -7.64 -4.27
N LEU A 72 4.19 -7.07 -5.47
CA LEU A 72 4.09 -5.64 -5.71
C LEU A 72 2.81 -5.35 -6.51
N VAL A 73 2.11 -4.26 -6.19
CA VAL A 73 0.98 -3.73 -6.97
C VAL A 73 1.40 -2.41 -7.61
N ILE A 74 1.37 -2.36 -8.94
CA ILE A 74 1.94 -1.26 -9.71
C ILE A 74 0.91 -0.77 -10.73
N VAL A 75 0.64 0.54 -10.71
CA VAL A 75 -0.18 1.21 -11.72
C VAL A 75 0.69 1.66 -12.89
N LEU A 76 0.18 1.51 -14.11
CA LEU A 76 0.83 2.04 -15.30
C LEU A 76 0.78 3.57 -15.28
N LEU A 77 1.92 4.20 -15.28
CA LEU A 77 2.11 5.60 -15.57
C LEU A 77 2.71 5.70 -16.97
N GLU A 78 1.93 6.13 -17.96
CA GLU A 78 2.32 6.12 -19.38
C GLU A 78 3.61 6.90 -19.68
N THR A 79 3.89 7.95 -18.92
CA THR A 79 5.12 8.73 -18.99
C THR A 79 6.27 8.15 -18.13
N GLY A 80 6.00 7.11 -17.34
CA GLY A 80 6.93 6.52 -16.41
C GLY A 80 7.73 5.38 -17.02
N LEU A 81 9.01 5.58 -17.31
CA LEU A 81 9.87 4.56 -17.93
C LEU A 81 9.84 3.22 -17.17
N GLY A 82 9.83 3.25 -15.84
CA GLY A 82 9.83 2.03 -15.02
C GLY A 82 8.54 1.23 -15.15
N THR A 83 7.40 1.89 -15.06
CA THR A 83 6.11 1.22 -15.18
C THR A 83 5.86 0.74 -16.61
N THR A 84 6.27 1.52 -17.62
CA THR A 84 6.19 1.13 -19.03
C THR A 84 7.02 -0.13 -19.30
N TYR A 85 8.25 -0.21 -18.78
CA TYR A 85 9.07 -1.42 -18.88
C TYR A 85 8.37 -2.64 -18.23
N LEU A 86 7.90 -2.48 -16.99
CA LEU A 86 7.25 -3.58 -16.26
C LEU A 86 5.96 -4.08 -16.95
N PHE A 87 5.23 -3.19 -17.62
CA PHE A 87 3.97 -3.54 -18.27
C PHE A 87 4.12 -4.13 -19.66
N ASN A 88 5.13 -3.70 -20.42
CA ASN A 88 5.25 -4.01 -21.84
C ASN A 88 6.40 -4.99 -22.16
N GLU A 89 7.45 -5.01 -21.35
CA GLU A 89 8.67 -5.78 -21.65
C GLU A 89 8.90 -6.92 -20.63
N ALA A 90 8.63 -6.69 -19.34
CA ALA A 90 8.81 -7.69 -18.31
C ALA A 90 7.76 -8.83 -18.46
N LYS A 91 8.21 -10.06 -18.33
CA LYS A 91 7.38 -11.26 -18.42
C LYS A 91 7.78 -12.28 -17.35
N VAL A 92 6.95 -13.27 -17.10
CA VAL A 92 7.30 -14.39 -16.22
C VAL A 92 8.65 -14.98 -16.63
N GLY A 93 9.55 -15.14 -15.66
CA GLY A 93 10.94 -15.53 -15.84
C GLY A 93 11.93 -14.37 -16.01
N THR A 94 11.46 -13.11 -16.13
CA THR A 94 12.35 -11.94 -16.16
C THR A 94 13.10 -11.81 -14.84
N LYS A 95 14.42 -11.71 -14.92
CA LYS A 95 15.30 -11.45 -13.78
C LYS A 95 15.43 -9.93 -13.56
N ILE A 96 15.19 -9.50 -12.35
CA ILE A 96 15.30 -8.10 -11.95
C ILE A 96 16.13 -8.02 -10.67
N THR A 97 17.19 -7.22 -10.69
CA THR A 97 17.97 -6.97 -9.49
C THR A 97 17.23 -6.01 -8.58
N LEU A 98 17.18 -6.33 -7.31
CA LEU A 98 16.53 -5.50 -6.29
C LEU A 98 17.38 -5.39 -5.03
N ARG A 99 17.07 -4.40 -4.23
CA ARG A 99 17.56 -4.30 -2.85
C ARG A 99 16.39 -4.01 -1.91
N GLY A 100 16.47 -4.55 -0.73
CA GLY A 100 15.45 -4.44 0.32
C GLY A 100 15.57 -5.55 1.35
N PRO A 101 14.67 -5.58 2.34
CA PRO A 101 13.59 -4.61 2.55
C PRO A 101 14.11 -3.29 3.12
N GLN A 102 13.38 -2.19 2.86
CA GLN A 102 13.73 -0.83 3.28
C GLN A 102 12.49 -0.10 3.81
N GLY A 103 12.71 1.01 4.52
CA GLY A 103 11.65 1.89 4.96
C GLY A 103 11.36 1.82 6.45
N VAL A 104 10.81 2.93 6.95
CA VAL A 104 10.40 3.11 8.35
C VAL A 104 8.89 3.32 8.48
N PHE A 105 8.17 3.31 7.37
CA PHE A 105 6.72 3.35 7.31
C PHE A 105 6.17 1.93 7.51
N VAL A 106 6.19 1.47 8.76
CA VAL A 106 5.96 0.06 9.10
C VAL A 106 4.75 -0.10 10.01
N LEU A 107 4.33 -1.33 10.15
CA LEU A 107 3.25 -1.76 11.04
C LEU A 107 3.41 -1.13 12.42
N PRO A 108 2.34 -0.53 13.00
CA PRO A 108 2.34 -0.07 14.38
C PRO A 108 2.77 -1.15 15.36
N LYS A 109 3.46 -0.77 16.43
CA LYS A 109 3.94 -1.71 17.44
C LYS A 109 2.87 -2.15 18.43
N ASN A 110 1.83 -1.33 18.61
CA ASN A 110 0.66 -1.66 19.43
C ASN A 110 -0.62 -1.13 18.76
N PHE A 111 -1.74 -1.67 19.16
CA PHE A 111 -3.07 -1.38 18.65
C PHE A 111 -4.07 -1.13 19.80
N GLU A 112 -3.59 -0.57 20.90
CA GLU A 112 -4.43 -0.20 22.04
C GLU A 112 -5.40 0.93 21.70
N ASN A 113 -5.05 1.74 20.70
CA ASN A 113 -5.87 2.82 20.17
C ASN A 113 -6.34 2.51 18.75
N ASP A 114 -7.34 3.24 18.29
CA ASP A 114 -7.83 3.14 16.92
C ASP A 114 -6.76 3.61 15.92
N VAL A 115 -6.62 2.86 14.83
CA VAL A 115 -5.66 3.08 13.76
C VAL A 115 -6.39 3.41 12.46
N TYR A 116 -5.96 4.47 11.79
CA TYR A 116 -6.55 4.93 10.55
C TYR A 116 -5.52 4.84 9.43
N PHE A 117 -5.74 3.93 8.49
CA PHE A 117 -4.99 3.80 7.25
C PHE A 117 -5.73 4.53 6.14
N VAL A 118 -5.16 5.61 5.61
CA VAL A 118 -5.77 6.44 4.56
C VAL A 118 -4.90 6.40 3.32
N CYS A 119 -5.47 5.94 2.20
CA CYS A 119 -4.69 5.79 0.97
C CYS A 119 -5.48 6.09 -0.30
N THR A 120 -4.73 6.24 -1.40
CA THR A 120 -5.28 6.36 -2.76
C THR A 120 -4.48 5.50 -3.73
N GLY A 121 -5.18 4.82 -4.64
CA GLY A 121 -4.56 3.97 -5.65
C GLY A 121 -3.59 2.95 -5.06
N THR A 122 -2.41 2.81 -5.66
CA THR A 122 -1.39 1.85 -5.20
C THR A 122 -0.78 2.16 -3.82
N GLY A 123 -1.13 3.30 -3.21
CA GLY A 123 -0.83 3.58 -1.80
C GLY A 123 -1.49 2.60 -0.82
N ILE A 124 -2.39 1.74 -1.28
CA ILE A 124 -2.96 0.63 -0.52
C ILE A 124 -1.92 -0.48 -0.22
N ALA A 125 -0.84 -0.59 -1.00
CA ALA A 125 0.14 -1.68 -0.90
C ALA A 125 0.67 -1.91 0.52
N PRO A 126 1.27 -0.92 1.21
CA PRO A 126 1.78 -1.11 2.57
C PRO A 126 0.67 -1.49 3.55
N PHE A 127 -0.53 -0.94 3.40
CA PHE A 127 -1.65 -1.22 4.30
C PHE A 127 -2.22 -2.61 4.09
N ARG A 128 -2.32 -3.10 2.84
CA ARG A 128 -2.71 -4.48 2.60
C ARG A 128 -1.72 -5.45 3.23
N SER A 129 -0.42 -5.19 3.11
CA SER A 129 0.62 -5.98 3.79
C SER A 129 0.41 -6.01 5.31
N MET A 130 0.15 -4.84 5.93
CA MET A 130 -0.08 -4.70 7.36
C MET A 130 -1.34 -5.43 7.83
N ILE A 131 -2.47 -5.20 7.16
CA ILE A 131 -3.78 -5.77 7.52
C ILE A 131 -3.77 -7.29 7.38
N ARG A 132 -3.21 -7.82 6.29
CA ARG A 132 -3.05 -9.26 6.12
C ARG A 132 -2.18 -9.88 7.21
N TYR A 133 -1.08 -9.23 7.56
CA TYR A 133 -0.20 -9.70 8.62
C TYR A 133 -0.91 -9.75 9.98
N ILE A 134 -1.69 -8.71 10.31
CA ILE A 134 -2.50 -8.66 11.54
C ILE A 134 -3.46 -9.83 11.59
N HIS A 135 -4.21 -10.06 10.51
CA HIS A 135 -5.19 -11.13 10.42
C HIS A 135 -4.54 -12.52 10.49
N GLU A 136 -3.50 -12.77 9.68
CA GLU A 136 -2.81 -14.07 9.59
C GLU A 136 -2.13 -14.45 10.92
N HIS A 137 -1.63 -13.46 11.68
CA HIS A 137 -0.97 -13.67 12.97
C HIS A 137 -1.91 -13.45 14.17
N LYS A 138 -3.19 -13.18 13.94
CA LYS A 138 -4.21 -12.95 14.97
C LYS A 138 -3.77 -11.91 16.01
N ILE A 139 -3.20 -10.81 15.53
CA ILE A 139 -2.73 -9.73 16.39
C ILE A 139 -3.94 -9.01 16.98
N THR A 140 -4.04 -8.98 18.29
CA THR A 140 -5.11 -8.26 18.98
C THR A 140 -4.99 -6.76 18.69
N HIS A 141 -6.10 -6.15 18.30
CA HIS A 141 -6.18 -4.73 17.96
C HIS A 141 -7.52 -4.14 18.40
N ASN A 142 -7.54 -2.82 18.57
CA ASN A 142 -8.76 -2.02 18.65
C ASN A 142 -9.30 -1.79 17.22
N ASN A 143 -10.01 -0.71 16.93
CA ASN A 143 -10.52 -0.51 15.59
C ASN A 143 -9.39 -0.14 14.61
N ILE A 144 -9.40 -0.77 13.44
CA ILE A 144 -8.56 -0.46 12.29
C ILE A 144 -9.48 -0.01 11.16
N HIS A 145 -9.36 1.25 10.73
CA HIS A 145 -10.10 1.80 9.62
C HIS A 145 -9.20 1.92 8.40
N LEU A 146 -9.51 1.21 7.31
CA LEU A 146 -8.88 1.40 6.01
C LEU A 146 -9.77 2.27 5.13
N ILE A 147 -9.36 3.51 4.88
CA ILE A 147 -10.05 4.46 4.02
C ILE A 147 -9.30 4.52 2.69
N PHE A 148 -9.87 3.89 1.66
CA PHE A 148 -9.24 3.71 0.35
C PHE A 148 -9.95 4.53 -0.72
N GLY A 149 -9.23 5.42 -1.40
CA GLY A 149 -9.76 6.26 -2.47
C GLY A 149 -9.31 5.83 -3.86
N CYS A 150 -10.26 5.71 -4.78
CA CYS A 150 -10.02 5.59 -6.22
C CYS A 150 -11.02 6.44 -7.01
N ARG A 151 -10.93 6.39 -8.34
CA ARG A 151 -11.82 7.20 -9.19
C ARG A 151 -13.15 6.52 -9.40
N LYS A 152 -13.12 5.27 -9.90
CA LYS A 152 -14.28 4.48 -10.30
C LYS A 152 -14.20 3.08 -9.68
N PHE A 153 -15.27 2.30 -9.81
CA PHE A 153 -15.29 0.89 -9.39
C PHE A 153 -14.20 0.07 -10.10
N GLU A 154 -13.99 0.32 -11.39
CA GLU A 154 -12.98 -0.37 -12.20
C GLU A 154 -11.53 -0.09 -11.77
N ASP A 155 -11.28 0.98 -10.99
CA ASP A 155 -9.98 1.35 -10.43
C ASP A 155 -9.76 0.77 -9.01
N GLY A 156 -10.74 0.04 -8.48
CA GLY A 156 -10.70 -0.51 -7.13
C GLY A 156 -9.67 -1.62 -6.99
N LEU A 157 -8.79 -1.51 -6.00
CA LEU A 157 -7.74 -2.49 -5.72
C LEU A 157 -8.12 -3.36 -4.52
N TYR A 158 -8.06 -4.68 -4.67
CA TYR A 158 -8.31 -5.67 -3.61
C TYR A 158 -9.69 -5.55 -2.93
N ILE A 159 -10.69 -4.97 -3.63
CA ILE A 159 -11.99 -4.65 -3.03
C ILE A 159 -12.68 -5.87 -2.42
N ASP A 160 -12.75 -6.98 -3.16
CA ASP A 160 -13.44 -8.18 -2.70
C ASP A 160 -12.65 -8.85 -1.55
N GLU A 161 -11.32 -8.91 -1.64
CA GLU A 161 -10.45 -9.41 -0.57
C GLU A 161 -10.66 -8.64 0.74
N LEU A 162 -10.70 -7.31 0.66
CA LEU A 162 -10.84 -6.45 1.85
C LEU A 162 -12.24 -6.51 2.46
N LYS A 163 -13.29 -6.62 1.64
CA LYS A 163 -14.65 -6.85 2.12
C LYS A 163 -14.81 -8.21 2.80
N GLU A 164 -14.22 -9.26 2.21
CA GLU A 164 -14.22 -10.57 2.85
C GLU A 164 -13.47 -10.56 4.19
N LEU A 165 -12.38 -9.80 4.26
CA LEU A 165 -11.61 -9.66 5.49
C LEU A 165 -12.40 -8.89 6.55
N GLU A 166 -13.07 -7.79 6.18
CA GLU A 166 -13.95 -7.05 7.08
C GLU A 166 -15.04 -7.93 7.67
N ALA A 167 -15.63 -8.85 6.89
CA ALA A 167 -16.64 -9.78 7.36
C ALA A 167 -16.10 -10.83 8.35
N LYS A 168 -14.78 -11.08 8.36
CA LYS A 168 -14.12 -12.13 9.16
C LYS A 168 -13.35 -11.59 10.36
N GLU A 169 -12.92 -10.32 10.31
CA GLU A 169 -12.04 -9.71 11.30
C GLU A 169 -12.77 -8.65 12.12
N PRO A 170 -13.21 -8.97 13.35
CA PRO A 170 -13.85 -7.99 14.22
C PRO A 170 -12.92 -6.81 14.51
N GLY A 171 -13.45 -5.58 14.37
CA GLY A 171 -12.66 -4.34 14.55
C GLY A 171 -11.90 -3.88 13.32
N PHE A 172 -11.94 -4.61 12.20
CA PHE A 172 -11.48 -4.11 10.92
C PHE A 172 -12.65 -3.50 10.13
N HIS A 173 -12.48 -2.28 9.62
CA HIS A 173 -13.50 -1.50 8.90
C HIS A 173 -12.94 -0.99 7.58
N PHE A 174 -13.56 -1.39 6.47
CA PHE A 174 -13.15 -1.01 5.13
C PHE A 174 -14.07 0.07 4.55
N HIS A 175 -13.51 1.22 4.18
CA HIS A 175 -14.21 2.40 3.66
C HIS A 175 -13.76 2.73 2.23
N PRO A 176 -14.25 2.03 1.18
CA PRO A 176 -13.93 2.38 -0.20
C PRO A 176 -14.62 3.69 -0.59
N CYS A 177 -13.86 4.61 -1.19
CA CYS A 177 -14.29 5.94 -1.63
C CYS A 177 -14.11 6.07 -3.13
N TYR A 178 -15.18 6.47 -3.84
CA TYR A 178 -15.20 6.58 -5.29
C TYR A 178 -15.47 8.02 -5.72
N SER A 179 -14.46 8.71 -6.26
CA SER A 179 -14.52 10.15 -6.51
C SER A 179 -15.24 10.53 -7.80
N ARG A 180 -15.46 9.58 -8.72
CA ARG A 180 -16.09 9.82 -10.02
C ARG A 180 -17.32 8.96 -10.29
N GLU A 181 -17.80 8.21 -9.31
CA GLU A 181 -19.06 7.49 -9.43
C GLU A 181 -20.23 8.39 -9.03
N ASN A 182 -21.36 8.23 -9.73
CA ASN A 182 -22.59 8.97 -9.44
C ASN A 182 -23.36 8.35 -8.27
N GLU A 183 -23.36 7.03 -8.20
CA GLU A 183 -23.98 6.23 -7.13
C GLU A 183 -22.97 5.21 -6.62
N VAL A 184 -23.01 4.92 -5.34
CA VAL A 184 -22.09 3.96 -4.71
C VAL A 184 -22.90 2.95 -3.88
N PRO A 185 -22.45 1.68 -3.82
CA PRO A 185 -23.14 0.66 -3.02
C PRO A 185 -23.06 0.96 -1.52
N ALA A 186 -23.98 0.37 -0.76
CA ALA A 186 -23.95 0.44 0.69
C ALA A 186 -22.58 -0.01 1.25
N GLY A 187 -22.09 0.67 2.28
CA GLY A 187 -20.75 0.44 2.83
C GLY A 187 -19.62 1.12 2.06
N SER A 188 -19.95 1.90 1.01
CA SER A 188 -18.99 2.69 0.25
C SER A 188 -19.29 4.17 0.35
N HIS A 189 -18.32 5.03 0.00
CA HIS A 189 -18.46 6.48 0.09
C HIS A 189 -18.30 7.14 -1.29
N LYS A 190 -19.18 8.09 -1.59
CA LYS A 190 -19.03 8.94 -2.77
C LYS A 190 -18.07 10.08 -2.47
N GLY A 191 -17.10 10.32 -3.35
CA GLY A 191 -16.15 11.43 -3.23
C GLY A 191 -14.75 10.99 -2.77
N TYR A 192 -14.04 11.92 -2.15
CA TYR A 192 -12.66 11.73 -1.67
C TYR A 192 -12.63 11.13 -0.26
N VAL A 193 -11.46 10.66 0.14
CA VAL A 193 -11.19 10.07 1.46
C VAL A 193 -11.33 11.07 2.63
N HIS A 194 -11.16 12.36 2.36
CA HIS A 194 -11.09 13.42 3.40
C HIS A 194 -12.34 13.51 4.29
N PRO A 195 -13.57 13.59 3.75
CA PRO A 195 -14.76 13.66 4.61
C PRO A 195 -14.94 12.42 5.47
N VAL A 196 -14.50 11.26 4.98
CA VAL A 196 -14.68 9.98 5.70
C VAL A 196 -13.80 9.93 6.94
N TYR A 197 -12.48 10.12 6.80
CA TYR A 197 -11.61 10.10 7.98
C TYR A 197 -11.88 11.27 8.93
N GLN A 198 -12.28 12.44 8.41
CA GLN A 198 -12.65 13.58 9.26
C GLN A 198 -13.85 13.25 10.15
N ALA A 199 -14.88 12.58 9.60
CA ALA A 199 -16.03 12.15 10.38
C ALA A 199 -15.65 11.11 11.44
N LEU A 200 -14.83 10.13 11.08
CA LEU A 200 -14.37 9.08 11.99
C LEU A 200 -13.45 9.60 13.11
N LEU A 201 -12.56 10.55 12.79
CA LEU A 201 -11.61 11.11 13.75
C LEU A 201 -12.24 12.10 14.72
N LYS A 202 -13.38 12.72 14.39
CA LYS A 202 -13.96 13.86 15.12
C LYS A 202 -14.11 13.62 16.64
N GLU A 203 -14.38 12.38 17.03
CA GLU A 203 -14.58 12.01 18.44
C GLU A 203 -13.37 11.30 19.05
N ASN A 204 -12.29 11.09 18.30
CA ASN A 204 -11.16 10.25 18.72
C ASN A 204 -9.77 10.86 18.42
N THR A 205 -9.66 12.19 18.32
CA THR A 205 -8.41 12.86 17.94
C THR A 205 -7.29 12.70 18.98
N ALA A 206 -7.63 12.52 20.24
CA ALA A 206 -6.64 12.49 21.34
C ALA A 206 -5.72 11.24 21.29
N THR A 207 -6.26 10.11 20.84
CA THR A 207 -5.57 8.81 20.89
C THR A 207 -5.39 8.15 19.54
N ALA A 208 -6.07 8.64 18.50
CA ALA A 208 -6.00 8.10 17.15
C ALA A 208 -4.59 8.21 16.57
N HIS A 209 -4.16 7.18 15.85
CA HIS A 209 -2.97 7.21 15.02
C HIS A 209 -3.34 7.04 13.55
N VAL A 210 -2.73 7.84 12.68
CA VAL A 210 -3.06 7.91 11.26
C VAL A 210 -1.85 7.63 10.40
N TRP A 211 -1.98 6.71 9.44
CA TRP A 211 -1.00 6.43 8.41
C TRP A 211 -1.56 6.83 7.05
N LEU A 212 -0.81 7.63 6.30
CA LEU A 212 -1.18 8.15 4.99
C LEU A 212 -0.26 7.60 3.93
N CYS A 213 -0.79 7.03 2.83
CA CYS A 213 0.02 6.59 1.71
C CYS A 213 -0.69 6.85 0.37
N GLY A 214 0.05 7.33 -0.63
CA GLY A 214 -0.46 7.58 -1.98
C GLY A 214 0.03 8.89 -2.58
N TRP A 215 -0.83 9.54 -3.38
CA TRP A 215 -0.48 10.76 -4.10
C TRP A 215 -0.18 11.94 -3.17
N LYS A 216 0.86 12.69 -3.52
CA LYS A 216 1.34 13.82 -2.75
C LYS A 216 0.24 14.84 -2.40
N ALA A 217 -0.62 15.20 -3.36
CA ALA A 217 -1.71 16.14 -3.10
C ALA A 217 -2.68 15.65 -2.02
N MET A 218 -3.07 14.37 -2.06
CA MET A 218 -3.93 13.79 -1.02
C MET A 218 -3.26 13.83 0.35
N ILE A 219 -1.97 13.51 0.43
CA ILE A 219 -1.21 13.52 1.69
C ILE A 219 -1.07 14.93 2.25
N ASP A 220 -0.74 15.91 1.41
CA ASP A 220 -0.60 17.30 1.84
C ASP A 220 -1.92 17.84 2.41
N ASP A 221 -3.05 17.60 1.72
CA ASP A 221 -4.39 17.98 2.18
C ASP A 221 -4.76 17.24 3.48
N ALA A 222 -4.51 15.95 3.54
CA ALA A 222 -4.81 15.14 4.73
C ALA A 222 -4.04 15.62 5.96
N ARG A 223 -2.74 15.90 5.82
CA ARG A 223 -1.90 16.40 6.91
C ARG A 223 -2.40 17.76 7.44
N LYS A 224 -2.82 18.66 6.54
CA LYS A 224 -3.43 19.93 6.92
C LYS A 224 -4.73 19.72 7.69
N ASN A 225 -5.64 18.91 7.14
CA ASN A 225 -6.93 18.61 7.78
C ASN A 225 -6.75 17.97 9.17
N MET A 226 -5.77 17.10 9.34
CA MET A 226 -5.48 16.46 10.63
C MET A 226 -4.93 17.46 11.65
N ALA A 227 -4.08 18.40 11.22
CA ALA A 227 -3.63 19.49 12.08
C ALA A 227 -4.79 20.41 12.49
N ASP A 228 -5.71 20.72 11.57
CA ASP A 228 -6.92 21.52 11.84
C ASP A 228 -7.89 20.80 12.80
N LEU A 229 -7.89 19.44 12.79
CA LEU A 229 -8.62 18.61 13.76
C LEU A 229 -7.92 18.50 15.12
N GLY A 230 -6.70 19.00 15.26
CA GLY A 230 -5.94 18.99 16.52
C GLY A 230 -5.07 17.76 16.77
N LEU A 231 -4.81 16.93 15.76
CA LEU A 231 -3.86 15.81 15.91
C LEU A 231 -2.43 16.31 16.05
N ASP A 232 -1.67 15.70 16.96
CA ASP A 232 -0.22 15.94 17.08
C ASP A 232 0.52 15.34 15.87
N LYS A 233 1.63 15.96 15.48
CA LYS A 233 2.49 15.47 14.38
C LYS A 233 2.99 14.04 14.60
N LYS A 234 3.12 13.60 15.85
CA LYS A 234 3.56 12.24 16.20
C LYS A 234 2.48 11.18 15.95
N GLN A 235 1.23 11.59 15.82
CA GLN A 235 0.10 10.73 15.52
C GLN A 235 -0.06 10.49 14.02
N VAL A 236 0.61 11.30 13.16
CA VAL A 236 0.44 11.27 11.72
C VAL A 236 1.71 10.80 11.01
N HIS A 237 1.65 9.60 10.46
CA HIS A 237 2.73 8.95 9.70
C HIS A 237 2.39 8.99 8.21
N PHE A 238 3.38 9.19 7.34
CA PHE A 238 3.08 9.24 5.91
C PHE A 238 4.23 8.79 5.02
N GLU A 239 3.86 8.24 3.86
CA GLU A 239 4.75 7.93 2.74
C GLU A 239 4.10 8.43 1.44
N SER A 240 4.83 9.25 0.66
CA SER A 240 4.32 9.85 -0.58
C SER A 240 4.85 9.13 -1.80
N PHE A 241 3.97 8.83 -2.75
CA PHE A 241 4.30 8.31 -4.07
C PHE A 241 4.29 9.45 -5.09
N GLY A 242 5.40 9.60 -5.83
CA GLY A 242 5.59 10.63 -6.87
C GLY A 242 6.58 11.71 -6.50
#